data_d5cc050855f54ec336f0a45f8cb8d073
#
_entry.id   d5cc050855f54ec336f0a45f8cb8d073
#
_cell.length_a   1.000
_cell.length_b   1.000
_cell.length_c   1.000
_cell.angle_alpha   90.00
_cell.angle_beta   90.00
_cell.angle_gamma   90.00
#
_symmetry.space_group_name_H-M   'P 1'
#
loop_
_entity.id
_entity.type
_entity.pdbx_description
1 polymer ?
#
loop_
_entity_poly.entity_id
_entity_poly.type
_entity_poly.pdbx_seq_one_letter_code
_entity_poly.pdbx_strand_id
1 'polypeptide(L)'
;ATHIWYTGIIEHATQTDYRRYNISPDHPAIVKGKAGSPYAIKDYYDVDPDLANDVQGRMKEFENLVHRTHRTGLKVIIDFIPNHVARQYHSDAQPDGTTELGANDDSSQSFSPYNNFYYIPQAELHAQFDMKDGAAEPYREFPAKATGNNRFDATPNITDWYETVKLNYGVDYQNGGTCHFSPTPDTWIKMLDILLFWASKDIDGFRCDMAEMVPVEFWEWA
;
A
#
# COMPACT_ATOMS: atom_id res chain seq x y z
N ALA A 1 11.30 6.09 -27.83
CA ALA A 1 10.97 6.17 -26.39
C ALA A 1 12.20 6.60 -25.62
N THR A 2 12.02 7.35 -24.54
CA THR A 2 13.11 7.77 -23.62
C THR A 2 13.00 7.12 -22.26
N HIS A 3 11.82 6.65 -21.93
CA HIS A 3 11.52 6.02 -20.65
C HIS A 3 10.73 4.72 -20.85
N ILE A 4 10.87 3.78 -19.92
CA ILE A 4 10.00 2.63 -19.73
C ILE A 4 9.33 2.77 -18.37
N TRP A 5 8.01 2.63 -18.34
CA TRP A 5 7.23 2.50 -17.11
C TRP A 5 6.93 1.02 -16.88
N TYR A 6 7.50 0.48 -15.79
CA TYR A 6 7.25 -0.86 -15.31
C TYR A 6 6.13 -0.82 -14.27
N THR A 7 4.98 -1.38 -14.62
CA THR A 7 3.78 -1.41 -13.77
C THR A 7 3.84 -2.58 -12.80
N GLY A 8 3.38 -2.35 -11.56
CA GLY A 8 3.16 -3.41 -10.56
C GLY A 8 4.44 -4.06 -10.03
N ILE A 9 5.54 -3.30 -9.93
CA ILE A 9 6.81 -3.80 -9.40
C ILE A 9 6.76 -4.05 -7.90
N ILE A 10 6.14 -3.13 -7.13
CA ILE A 10 6.07 -3.21 -5.67
C ILE A 10 5.12 -4.34 -5.27
N GLU A 11 5.49 -5.11 -4.25
CA GLU A 11 4.70 -6.25 -3.78
C GLU A 11 3.27 -5.85 -3.44
N HIS A 12 2.30 -6.55 -4.03
CA HIS A 12 0.88 -6.35 -3.79
C HIS A 12 0.21 -7.63 -3.27
N ALA A 13 -0.98 -7.49 -2.70
CA ALA A 13 -1.73 -8.61 -2.17
C ALA A 13 -2.11 -9.62 -3.27
N THR A 14 -1.83 -10.91 -3.05
CA THR A 14 -2.09 -12.02 -3.98
C THR A 14 -2.58 -13.26 -3.24
N GLN A 15 -3.26 -14.16 -3.96
CA GLN A 15 -3.62 -15.49 -3.45
C GLN A 15 -2.55 -16.54 -3.74
N THR A 16 -1.44 -16.19 -4.37
CA THR A 16 -0.31 -17.12 -4.57
C THR A 16 0.36 -17.42 -3.23
N ASP A 17 0.67 -18.69 -2.99
CA ASP A 17 1.26 -19.13 -1.72
C ASP A 17 2.78 -18.99 -1.74
N TYR A 18 3.29 -17.99 -1.04
CA TYR A 18 4.71 -17.73 -0.87
C TYR A 18 5.23 -17.97 0.57
N ARG A 19 4.46 -18.68 1.43
CA ARG A 19 4.87 -18.97 2.83
C ARG A 19 6.23 -19.62 2.96
N ARG A 20 6.66 -20.42 1.97
CA ARG A 20 8.00 -21.00 1.93
C ARG A 20 9.13 -19.98 1.84
N TYR A 21 8.80 -18.72 1.51
CA TYR A 21 9.71 -17.58 1.42
C TYR A 21 9.46 -16.55 2.53
N ASN A 22 8.72 -16.93 3.57
CA ASN A 22 8.30 -16.10 4.70
C ASN A 22 7.33 -14.95 4.34
N ILE A 23 6.75 -14.97 3.15
CA ILE A 23 5.70 -14.02 2.77
C ILE A 23 4.37 -14.56 3.28
N SER A 24 3.68 -13.79 4.12
CA SER A 24 2.38 -14.19 4.68
C SER A 24 1.30 -14.21 3.57
N PRO A 25 0.39 -15.20 3.57
CA PRO A 25 -0.69 -15.24 2.59
C PRO A 25 -1.74 -14.16 2.89
N ASP A 26 -2.36 -13.63 1.85
CA ASP A 26 -3.50 -12.74 1.96
C ASP A 26 -4.82 -13.53 1.99
N HIS A 27 -5.82 -12.99 2.71
CA HIS A 27 -7.13 -13.63 2.77
C HIS A 27 -7.86 -13.46 1.42
N PRO A 28 -8.41 -14.54 0.80
CA PRO A 28 -9.01 -14.47 -0.54
C PRO A 28 -10.11 -13.43 -0.69
N ALA A 29 -10.92 -13.21 0.35
CA ALA A 29 -12.04 -12.26 0.31
C ALA A 29 -11.62 -10.78 0.18
N ILE A 30 -10.35 -10.47 0.38
CA ILE A 30 -9.82 -9.09 0.26
C ILE A 30 -8.71 -8.99 -0.79
N VAL A 31 -8.69 -9.92 -1.73
CA VAL A 31 -7.80 -9.91 -2.91
C VAL A 31 -8.68 -10.01 -4.16
N LYS A 32 -8.59 -9.05 -5.07
CA LYS A 32 -9.36 -9.07 -6.32
C LYS A 32 -8.81 -10.09 -7.31
N GLY A 33 -9.55 -11.19 -7.47
CA GLY A 33 -9.11 -12.32 -8.26
C GLY A 33 -7.91 -13.03 -7.64
N LYS A 34 -7.25 -13.93 -8.38
CA LYS A 34 -6.15 -14.74 -7.85
C LYS A 34 -4.83 -13.95 -7.75
N ALA A 35 -4.53 -13.15 -8.76
CA ALA A 35 -3.29 -12.38 -8.85
C ALA A 35 -3.34 -11.08 -8.02
N GLY A 36 -4.53 -10.65 -7.58
CA GLY A 36 -4.70 -9.37 -6.88
C GLY A 36 -4.66 -8.15 -7.81
N SER A 37 -4.59 -6.99 -7.19
CA SER A 37 -4.45 -5.71 -7.86
C SER A 37 -3.04 -5.16 -7.64
N PRO A 38 -2.30 -4.74 -8.67
CA PRO A 38 -0.98 -4.14 -8.52
C PRO A 38 -1.00 -2.81 -7.75
N TYR A 39 -2.19 -2.30 -7.45
CA TYR A 39 -2.41 -1.08 -6.65
C TYR A 39 -2.80 -1.37 -5.19
N ALA A 40 -2.99 -2.62 -4.79
CA ALA A 40 -3.20 -3.01 -3.39
C ALA A 40 -1.87 -3.44 -2.76
N ILE A 41 -1.01 -2.47 -2.46
CA ILE A 41 0.35 -2.70 -1.98
C ILE A 41 0.33 -3.42 -0.62
N LYS A 42 1.03 -4.55 -0.56
CA LYS A 42 1.21 -5.35 0.64
C LYS A 42 2.51 -5.04 1.37
N ASP A 43 3.59 -4.83 0.63
CA ASP A 43 4.89 -4.44 1.16
C ASP A 43 5.53 -3.39 0.25
N TYR A 44 5.74 -2.18 0.79
CA TYR A 44 6.39 -1.12 0.03
C TYR A 44 7.90 -1.32 -0.18
N TYR A 45 8.53 -2.22 0.56
CA TYR A 45 9.97 -2.40 0.54
C TYR A 45 10.41 -3.62 -0.27
N ASP A 46 9.47 -4.29 -0.95
CA ASP A 46 9.78 -5.47 -1.73
C ASP A 46 9.19 -5.47 -3.14
N VAL A 47 9.77 -6.33 -3.97
CA VAL A 47 9.31 -6.59 -5.34
C VAL A 47 8.28 -7.71 -5.32
N ASP A 48 7.23 -7.57 -6.13
CA ASP A 48 6.20 -8.59 -6.26
C ASP A 48 6.79 -9.95 -6.66
N PRO A 49 6.58 -11.01 -5.84
CA PRO A 49 7.16 -12.32 -6.08
C PRO A 49 6.63 -13.03 -7.32
N ASP A 50 5.42 -12.68 -7.80
CA ASP A 50 4.86 -13.25 -9.04
C ASP A 50 5.66 -12.80 -10.29
N LEU A 51 6.46 -11.74 -10.20
CA LEU A 51 7.30 -11.24 -11.29
C LEU A 51 8.68 -11.92 -11.37
N ALA A 52 9.09 -12.62 -10.33
CA ALA A 52 10.44 -13.15 -10.21
C ALA A 52 10.58 -14.58 -10.76
N ASN A 53 11.72 -14.88 -11.38
CA ASN A 53 12.12 -16.26 -11.65
C ASN A 53 12.70 -16.93 -10.40
N ASP A 54 13.45 -16.18 -9.59
CA ASP A 54 13.92 -16.56 -8.27
C ASP A 54 13.30 -15.64 -7.22
N VAL A 55 12.31 -16.14 -6.48
CA VAL A 55 11.57 -15.36 -5.47
C VAL A 55 12.49 -14.81 -4.39
N GLN A 56 13.51 -15.55 -3.96
CA GLN A 56 14.47 -15.05 -2.97
C GLN A 56 15.37 -13.94 -3.53
N GLY A 57 15.65 -14.00 -4.83
CA GLY A 57 16.46 -13.02 -5.54
C GLY A 57 15.68 -11.89 -6.20
N ARG A 58 14.35 -11.73 -5.95
CA ARG A 58 13.45 -10.82 -6.66
C ARG A 58 13.94 -9.37 -6.72
N MET A 59 14.41 -8.84 -5.62
CA MET A 59 14.98 -7.49 -5.59
C MET A 59 16.22 -7.39 -6.50
N LYS A 60 17.08 -8.39 -6.49
CA LYS A 60 18.26 -8.42 -7.36
C LYS A 60 17.90 -8.55 -8.84
N GLU A 61 16.86 -9.32 -9.15
CA GLU A 61 16.35 -9.42 -10.53
C GLU A 61 15.84 -8.05 -11.01
N PHE A 62 15.12 -7.31 -10.14
CA PHE A 62 14.66 -5.94 -10.44
C PHE A 62 15.84 -4.98 -10.65
N GLU A 63 16.83 -4.93 -9.74
CA GLU A 63 18.02 -4.08 -9.91
C GLU A 63 18.75 -4.40 -11.22
N ASN A 64 18.83 -5.67 -11.59
CA ASN A 64 19.40 -6.09 -12.88
C ASN A 64 18.54 -5.63 -14.07
N LEU A 65 17.20 -5.58 -13.93
CA LEU A 65 16.30 -5.04 -14.95
C LEU A 65 16.56 -3.55 -15.14
N VAL A 66 16.65 -2.76 -14.07
CA VAL A 66 16.98 -1.32 -14.11
C VAL A 66 18.29 -1.12 -14.85
N HIS A 67 19.35 -1.85 -14.44
CA HIS A 67 20.66 -1.75 -15.08
C HIS A 67 20.64 -2.12 -16.59
N ARG A 68 19.93 -3.17 -16.98
CA ARG A 68 19.78 -3.54 -18.41
C ARG A 68 19.04 -2.45 -19.18
N THR A 69 18.00 -1.84 -18.61
CA THR A 69 17.24 -0.75 -19.24
C THR A 69 18.14 0.46 -19.47
N HIS A 70 18.93 0.88 -18.48
CA HIS A 70 19.87 1.99 -18.60
C HIS A 70 20.92 1.74 -19.68
N ARG A 71 21.44 0.52 -19.82
CA ARG A 71 22.40 0.18 -20.89
C ARG A 71 21.85 0.33 -22.29
N THR A 72 20.53 0.36 -22.48
CA THR A 72 19.89 0.65 -23.76
C THR A 72 19.63 2.14 -23.98
N GLY A 73 20.03 3.00 -23.04
CA GLY A 73 19.79 4.45 -23.09
C GLY A 73 18.37 4.86 -22.67
N LEU A 74 17.62 3.97 -22.05
CA LEU A 74 16.27 4.24 -21.55
C LEU A 74 16.28 4.46 -20.05
N LYS A 75 15.37 5.29 -19.56
CA LYS A 75 15.12 5.56 -18.15
C LYS A 75 14.01 4.68 -17.60
N VAL A 76 14.02 4.45 -16.27
CA VAL A 76 13.07 3.59 -15.56
C VAL A 76 12.11 4.40 -14.71
N ILE A 77 10.82 4.16 -14.88
CA ILE A 77 9.75 4.67 -14.03
C ILE A 77 9.02 3.47 -13.45
N ILE A 78 8.67 3.52 -12.15
CA ILE A 78 7.80 2.52 -11.50
C ILE A 78 6.56 3.20 -10.92
N ASP A 79 5.52 2.40 -10.62
CA ASP A 79 4.36 2.91 -9.88
C ASP A 79 4.73 3.18 -8.42
N PHE A 80 4.18 4.27 -7.89
CA PHE A 80 4.10 4.55 -6.47
C PHE A 80 2.63 4.79 -6.12
N ILE A 81 2.11 4.08 -5.14
CA ILE A 81 0.70 4.12 -4.75
C ILE A 81 0.57 4.82 -3.40
N PRO A 82 0.43 6.15 -3.37
CA PRO A 82 0.48 6.92 -2.12
C PRO A 82 -0.83 6.96 -1.35
N ASN A 83 -1.97 6.72 -2.00
CA ASN A 83 -3.29 6.96 -1.42
C ASN A 83 -3.77 5.84 -0.48
N HIS A 84 -3.36 4.60 -0.72
CA HIS A 84 -3.90 3.42 -0.04
C HIS A 84 -2.93 2.24 -0.10
N VAL A 85 -3.18 1.25 0.75
CA VAL A 85 -2.45 -0.04 0.79
C VAL A 85 -3.45 -1.20 0.87
N ALA A 86 -2.98 -2.44 0.72
CA ALA A 86 -3.79 -3.63 0.97
C ALA A 86 -4.31 -3.67 2.42
N ARG A 87 -5.48 -4.31 2.65
CA ARG A 87 -6.04 -4.43 4.02
C ARG A 87 -5.13 -5.17 4.98
N GLN A 88 -4.43 -6.19 4.50
CA GLN A 88 -3.44 -6.93 5.29
C GLN A 88 -2.02 -6.45 4.96
N TYR A 89 -1.84 -5.11 4.82
CA TYR A 89 -0.51 -4.54 4.68
C TYR A 89 0.42 -5.07 5.77
N HIS A 90 1.54 -5.62 5.35
CA HIS A 90 2.59 -6.09 6.23
C HIS A 90 3.90 -6.19 5.44
N SER A 91 4.96 -5.58 5.96
CA SER A 91 6.27 -5.63 5.33
C SER A 91 7.15 -6.67 6.01
N ASP A 92 7.58 -7.68 5.25
CA ASP A 92 8.59 -8.64 5.68
C ASP A 92 10.01 -8.26 5.21
N ALA A 93 10.14 -7.26 4.34
CA ALA A 93 11.40 -6.71 3.84
C ALA A 93 11.73 -5.32 4.38
N GLN A 94 11.03 -4.86 5.41
CA GLN A 94 11.21 -3.54 5.99
C GLN A 94 12.65 -3.33 6.48
N PRO A 95 13.30 -2.19 6.12
CA PRO A 95 14.64 -1.88 6.61
C PRO A 95 14.71 -1.76 8.13
N ASP A 96 15.84 -2.20 8.71
CA ASP A 96 16.10 -2.09 10.14
C ASP A 96 15.94 -0.63 10.62
N GLY A 97 15.26 -0.45 11.76
CA GLY A 97 15.03 0.86 12.37
C GLY A 97 13.86 1.66 11.81
N THR A 98 13.15 1.16 10.79
CA THR A 98 11.89 1.74 10.33
C THR A 98 10.71 1.18 11.14
N THR A 99 9.58 1.91 11.15
CA THR A 99 8.34 1.48 11.83
C THR A 99 7.26 1.25 10.79
N GLU A 100 6.62 0.09 10.85
CA GLU A 100 5.56 -0.27 9.91
C GLU A 100 4.36 0.70 9.96
N LEU A 101 3.68 0.87 8.82
CA LEU A 101 2.43 1.61 8.74
C LEU A 101 1.39 1.02 9.70
N GLY A 102 0.78 1.87 10.52
CA GLY A 102 -0.23 1.48 11.50
C GLY A 102 0.30 0.94 12.83
N ALA A 103 1.59 0.66 12.96
CA ALA A 103 2.15 0.04 14.17
C ALA A 103 1.95 0.86 15.45
N ASN A 104 1.88 2.18 15.34
CA ASN A 104 1.70 3.10 16.47
C ASN A 104 0.32 3.78 16.47
N ASP A 105 -0.61 3.32 15.64
CA ASP A 105 -1.93 3.93 15.51
C ASP A 105 -2.80 3.72 16.75
N ASP A 106 -3.50 4.77 17.17
CA ASP A 106 -4.59 4.68 18.14
C ASP A 106 -5.90 4.36 17.41
N SER A 107 -6.23 3.09 17.30
CA SER A 107 -7.42 2.60 16.61
C SER A 107 -8.75 2.90 17.33
N SER A 108 -8.71 3.48 18.53
CA SER A 108 -9.89 3.95 19.24
C SER A 108 -10.42 5.29 18.71
N GLN A 109 -9.65 5.98 17.87
CA GLN A 109 -10.00 7.26 17.26
C GLN A 109 -10.27 7.08 15.76
N SER A 110 -11.35 7.67 15.26
CA SER A 110 -11.68 7.67 13.83
C SER A 110 -10.67 8.47 13.00
N PHE A 111 -10.14 9.55 13.60
CA PHE A 111 -9.08 10.36 13.04
C PHE A 111 -8.09 10.77 14.15
N SER A 112 -6.81 10.71 13.81
CA SER A 112 -5.72 11.36 14.53
C SER A 112 -4.64 11.71 13.51
N PRO A 113 -4.04 12.91 13.53
CA PRO A 113 -2.96 13.26 12.60
C PRO A 113 -1.70 12.40 12.78
N TYR A 114 -1.60 11.64 13.86
CA TYR A 114 -0.50 10.71 14.15
C TYR A 114 -0.76 9.29 13.68
N ASN A 115 -2.02 8.94 13.33
CA ASN A 115 -2.38 7.64 12.79
C ASN A 115 -2.04 7.57 11.29
N ASN A 116 -1.62 6.39 10.84
CA ASN A 116 -1.42 6.14 9.41
C ASN A 116 -2.70 5.77 8.68
N PHE A 117 -3.73 5.31 9.41
CA PHE A 117 -5.02 4.91 8.86
C PHE A 117 -6.19 5.67 9.51
N TYR A 118 -7.34 5.65 8.81
CA TYR A 118 -8.62 6.07 9.39
C TYR A 118 -9.36 4.85 9.90
N TYR A 119 -9.80 4.88 11.14
CA TYR A 119 -10.53 3.79 11.77
C TYR A 119 -12.02 4.08 11.89
N ILE A 120 -12.82 3.01 11.96
CA ILE A 120 -14.23 3.07 12.35
C ILE A 120 -14.31 2.40 13.73
N PRO A 121 -14.11 3.16 14.84
CA PRO A 121 -14.04 2.61 16.18
C PRO A 121 -15.30 1.83 16.54
N GLN A 122 -15.12 0.71 17.26
CA GLN A 122 -16.20 -0.16 17.73
C GLN A 122 -17.03 -0.84 16.62
N ALA A 123 -16.63 -0.74 15.36
CA ALA A 123 -17.26 -1.45 14.26
C ALA A 123 -16.33 -2.54 13.67
N GLU A 124 -16.87 -3.74 13.49
CA GLU A 124 -16.24 -4.80 12.70
C GLU A 124 -16.56 -4.56 11.21
N LEU A 125 -15.63 -4.92 10.33
CA LEU A 125 -15.86 -4.86 8.89
C LEU A 125 -16.95 -5.86 8.49
N HIS A 126 -18.01 -5.38 7.86
CA HIS A 126 -19.13 -6.16 7.34
C HIS A 126 -19.41 -5.77 5.89
N ALA A 127 -18.60 -6.28 4.96
CA ALA A 127 -18.81 -6.01 3.55
C ALA A 127 -20.18 -6.55 3.05
N GLN A 128 -20.74 -5.87 2.05
CA GLN A 128 -22.04 -6.25 1.45
C GLN A 128 -21.90 -7.38 0.42
N PHE A 129 -20.92 -8.27 0.63
CA PHE A 129 -20.64 -9.47 -0.18
C PHE A 129 -20.01 -10.54 0.70
N ASP A 130 -19.79 -11.74 0.14
CA ASP A 130 -19.20 -12.83 0.90
C ASP A 130 -17.72 -12.56 1.27
N MET A 131 -17.46 -12.40 2.57
CA MET A 131 -16.12 -12.20 3.12
C MET A 131 -15.35 -13.50 3.33
N LYS A 132 -15.88 -14.62 2.87
CA LYS A 132 -15.21 -15.94 2.94
C LYS A 132 -14.46 -16.28 1.65
N ASP A 133 -15.08 -16.04 0.50
CA ASP A 133 -14.55 -16.29 -0.86
C ASP A 133 -13.78 -17.63 -0.97
N GLY A 134 -14.39 -18.72 -0.44
CA GLY A 134 -13.79 -20.07 -0.46
C GLY A 134 -12.77 -20.35 0.64
N ALA A 135 -12.41 -19.41 1.48
CA ALA A 135 -11.57 -19.64 2.66
C ALA A 135 -12.29 -20.49 3.72
N ALA A 136 -11.54 -21.12 4.63
CA ALA A 136 -12.10 -21.87 5.75
C ALA A 136 -12.91 -20.97 6.69
N GLU A 137 -12.39 -19.79 6.98
CA GLU A 137 -13.00 -18.78 7.86
C GLU A 137 -13.23 -17.47 7.10
N PRO A 138 -14.25 -16.67 7.47
CA PRO A 138 -14.45 -15.36 6.88
C PRO A 138 -13.35 -14.39 7.31
N TYR A 139 -13.00 -13.43 6.44
CA TYR A 139 -12.13 -12.31 6.83
C TYR A 139 -12.78 -11.47 7.93
N ARG A 140 -11.98 -11.12 8.92
CA ARG A 140 -12.39 -10.27 10.04
C ARG A 140 -11.41 -9.12 10.21
N GLU A 141 -11.95 -7.93 10.43
CA GLU A 141 -11.16 -6.73 10.75
C GLU A 141 -11.90 -5.91 11.81
N PHE A 142 -11.27 -5.75 12.99
CA PHE A 142 -11.81 -4.94 14.07
C PHE A 142 -10.69 -4.14 14.76
N PRO A 143 -10.88 -2.81 14.92
CA PRO A 143 -11.90 -2.01 14.26
C PRO A 143 -11.67 -1.96 12.74
N ALA A 144 -12.74 -1.77 11.98
CA ALA A 144 -12.65 -1.61 10.53
C ALA A 144 -11.88 -0.34 10.16
N LYS A 145 -11.27 -0.33 8.97
CA LYS A 145 -10.57 0.84 8.41
C LYS A 145 -11.30 1.35 7.17
N ALA A 146 -11.20 2.65 6.93
CA ALA A 146 -11.74 3.27 5.72
C ALA A 146 -11.12 2.68 4.46
N THR A 147 -11.91 2.50 3.39
CA THR A 147 -11.41 2.01 2.09
C THR A 147 -10.65 3.10 1.33
N GLY A 148 -9.78 2.70 0.43
CA GLY A 148 -8.95 3.60 -0.38
C GLY A 148 -9.72 4.63 -1.20
N ASN A 149 -10.99 4.37 -1.54
CA ASN A 149 -11.88 5.28 -2.25
C ASN A 149 -12.67 6.25 -1.33
N ASN A 150 -12.13 6.57 -0.15
CA ASN A 150 -12.71 7.50 0.82
C ASN A 150 -14.09 7.07 1.37
N ARG A 151 -14.30 5.76 1.55
CA ARG A 151 -15.47 5.27 2.24
C ARG A 151 -15.13 5.06 3.72
N PHE A 152 -15.69 5.93 4.58
CA PHE A 152 -15.42 5.99 6.02
C PHE A 152 -16.50 5.27 6.84
N ASP A 153 -16.91 4.08 6.41
CA ASP A 153 -17.79 3.18 7.14
C ASP A 153 -17.31 1.72 7.06
N ALA A 154 -17.91 0.85 7.88
CA ALA A 154 -17.52 -0.55 7.99
C ALA A 154 -18.25 -1.49 7.01
N THR A 155 -19.00 -0.95 6.04
CA THR A 155 -19.89 -1.75 5.17
C THR A 155 -19.61 -1.53 3.68
N PRO A 156 -18.36 -1.71 3.19
CA PRO A 156 -18.06 -1.55 1.78
C PRO A 156 -18.83 -2.56 0.93
N ASN A 157 -19.16 -2.16 -0.31
CA ASN A 157 -19.75 -3.05 -1.30
C ASN A 157 -18.71 -3.53 -2.32
N ILE A 158 -19.11 -4.42 -3.22
CA ILE A 158 -18.22 -5.03 -4.21
C ILE A 158 -17.63 -4.02 -5.21
N THR A 159 -18.24 -2.85 -5.38
CA THR A 159 -17.76 -1.79 -6.27
C THR A 159 -16.85 -0.78 -5.57
N ASP A 160 -16.76 -0.84 -4.24
CA ASP A 160 -15.76 -0.09 -3.47
C ASP A 160 -14.37 -0.72 -3.63
N TRP A 161 -13.33 0.00 -3.22
CA TRP A 161 -11.97 -0.54 -3.19
C TRP A 161 -11.77 -1.34 -1.89
N TYR A 162 -12.65 -2.32 -1.68
CA TYR A 162 -12.76 -3.09 -0.44
C TYR A 162 -11.48 -3.82 -0.03
N GLU A 163 -10.62 -4.13 -0.99
CA GLU A 163 -9.31 -4.79 -0.78
C GLU A 163 -8.26 -3.84 -0.23
N THR A 164 -8.56 -2.52 -0.15
CA THR A 164 -7.60 -1.50 0.26
C THR A 164 -8.05 -0.74 1.50
N VAL A 165 -7.09 -0.12 2.18
CA VAL A 165 -7.29 0.84 3.27
C VAL A 165 -6.67 2.18 2.95
N LYS A 166 -7.36 3.27 3.31
CA LYS A 166 -6.95 4.65 3.07
C LYS A 166 -5.79 5.04 3.98
N LEU A 167 -4.72 5.62 3.41
CA LEU A 167 -3.65 6.26 4.17
C LEU A 167 -4.05 7.66 4.64
N ASN A 168 -3.68 7.98 5.88
CA ASN A 168 -4.00 9.24 6.53
C ASN A 168 -2.83 10.21 6.45
N TYR A 169 -2.98 11.24 5.65
CA TYR A 169 -2.01 12.33 5.49
C TYR A 169 -2.29 13.54 6.38
N GLY A 170 -3.09 13.39 7.44
CA GLY A 170 -3.43 14.49 8.35
C GLY A 170 -4.62 15.34 7.90
N VAL A 171 -5.51 14.80 7.05
CA VAL A 171 -6.75 15.45 6.63
C VAL A 171 -7.94 14.79 7.32
N ASP A 172 -8.70 15.53 8.13
CA ASP A 172 -9.90 15.02 8.79
C ASP A 172 -11.12 15.13 7.85
N TYR A 173 -11.27 14.15 6.97
CA TYR A 173 -12.37 14.11 5.99
C TYR A 173 -13.76 14.05 6.62
N GLN A 174 -13.89 13.50 7.83
CA GLN A 174 -15.18 13.33 8.50
C GLN A 174 -15.63 14.60 9.21
N ASN A 175 -14.71 15.55 9.48
CA ASN A 175 -14.98 16.83 10.12
C ASN A 175 -14.63 18.01 9.21
N GLY A 176 -15.17 17.99 8.00
CA GLY A 176 -15.09 19.11 7.06
C GLY A 176 -13.78 19.22 6.28
N GLY A 177 -12.92 18.20 6.29
CA GLY A 177 -11.67 18.19 5.55
C GLY A 177 -10.59 19.11 6.15
N THR A 178 -10.61 19.31 7.47
CA THR A 178 -9.60 20.14 8.14
C THR A 178 -8.22 19.49 8.05
N CYS A 179 -7.20 20.31 7.77
CA CYS A 179 -5.83 19.88 7.59
C CYS A 179 -5.01 20.04 8.88
N HIS A 180 -4.24 19.01 9.23
CA HIS A 180 -3.41 18.92 10.43
C HIS A 180 -1.98 18.54 10.02
N PHE A 181 -1.22 19.48 9.45
CA PHE A 181 0.13 19.24 8.89
C PHE A 181 1.27 19.76 9.79
N SER A 182 0.93 20.27 10.97
CA SER A 182 1.91 20.72 11.97
C SER A 182 1.53 20.21 13.36
N PRO A 183 2.37 19.33 13.95
CA PRO A 183 3.60 18.76 13.40
C PRO A 183 3.35 17.89 12.16
N THR A 184 4.42 17.63 11.39
CA THR A 184 4.34 16.78 10.18
C THR A 184 3.73 15.41 10.51
N PRO A 185 2.68 14.96 9.77
CA PRO A 185 2.08 13.65 9.98
C PRO A 185 3.09 12.52 9.82
N ASP A 186 2.99 11.49 10.64
CA ASP A 186 3.89 10.33 10.59
C ASP A 186 3.86 9.61 9.23
N THR A 187 2.70 9.55 8.59
CA THR A 187 2.56 9.01 7.23
C THR A 187 3.47 9.70 6.22
N TRP A 188 3.66 11.02 6.31
CA TRP A 188 4.53 11.76 5.39
C TRP A 188 5.97 11.26 5.48
N ILE A 189 6.46 11.09 6.70
CA ILE A 189 7.84 10.63 6.96
C ILE A 189 8.04 9.23 6.39
N LYS A 190 7.12 8.31 6.70
CA LYS A 190 7.17 6.93 6.21
C LYS A 190 7.11 6.85 4.68
N MET A 191 6.23 7.64 4.05
CA MET A 191 6.09 7.65 2.59
C MET A 191 7.31 8.27 1.91
N LEU A 192 7.96 9.25 2.53
CA LEU A 192 9.25 9.78 2.04
C LEU A 192 10.35 8.70 2.12
N ASP A 193 10.42 7.97 3.24
CA ASP A 193 11.40 6.88 3.40
C ASP A 193 11.23 5.80 2.31
N ILE A 194 9.98 5.45 1.96
CA ILE A 194 9.66 4.53 0.87
C ILE A 194 10.13 5.09 -0.48
N LEU A 195 9.85 6.36 -0.77
CA LEU A 195 10.32 7.01 -2.00
C LEU A 195 11.85 7.00 -2.10
N LEU A 196 12.55 7.32 -1.00
CA LEU A 196 14.01 7.30 -0.93
C LEU A 196 14.56 5.87 -1.08
N PHE A 197 13.91 4.87 -0.50
CA PHE A 197 14.28 3.46 -0.68
C PHE A 197 14.28 3.07 -2.16
N TRP A 198 13.19 3.34 -2.89
CA TRP A 198 13.10 3.01 -4.31
C TRP A 198 14.04 3.87 -5.18
N ALA A 199 14.21 5.15 -4.85
CA ALA A 199 15.19 6.01 -5.51
C ALA A 199 16.62 5.46 -5.37
N SER A 200 16.94 4.83 -4.23
CA SER A 200 18.24 4.18 -4.00
C SER A 200 18.49 2.96 -4.91
N LYS A 201 17.44 2.44 -5.59
CA LYS A 201 17.54 1.33 -6.56
C LYS A 201 17.83 1.81 -7.98
N ASP A 202 18.29 3.05 -8.14
CA ASP A 202 18.69 3.66 -9.41
C ASP A 202 17.56 3.80 -10.43
N ILE A 203 16.30 3.90 -9.98
CA ILE A 203 15.19 4.26 -10.85
C ILE A 203 15.21 5.78 -11.12
N ASP A 204 14.64 6.21 -12.25
CA ASP A 204 14.67 7.62 -12.67
C ASP A 204 13.43 8.41 -12.27
N GLY A 205 12.36 7.74 -11.83
CA GLY A 205 11.16 8.42 -11.41
C GLY A 205 10.00 7.50 -11.06
N PHE A 206 8.91 8.14 -10.63
CA PHE A 206 7.68 7.48 -10.22
C PHE A 206 6.49 7.92 -11.08
N ARG A 207 5.60 7.00 -11.36
CA ARG A 207 4.22 7.29 -11.73
C ARG A 207 3.37 7.15 -10.46
N CYS A 208 2.85 8.25 -9.95
CA CYS A 208 2.05 8.26 -8.73
C CYS A 208 0.59 7.98 -9.04
N ASP A 209 0.07 6.86 -8.50
CA ASP A 209 -1.33 6.47 -8.63
C ASP A 209 -2.21 7.31 -7.72
N MET A 210 -3.36 7.81 -8.24
CA MET A 210 -4.33 8.60 -7.47
C MET A 210 -3.69 9.76 -6.69
N ALA A 211 -2.71 10.44 -7.30
CA ALA A 211 -1.94 11.52 -6.68
C ALA A 211 -2.83 12.68 -6.19
N GLU A 212 -3.96 12.92 -6.86
CA GLU A 212 -4.95 13.93 -6.50
C GLU A 212 -5.73 13.64 -5.20
N MET A 213 -5.68 12.40 -4.72
CA MET A 213 -6.28 12.00 -3.43
C MET A 213 -5.33 12.19 -2.24
N VAL A 214 -4.13 12.69 -2.48
CA VAL A 214 -3.10 13.00 -1.49
C VAL A 214 -2.91 14.52 -1.44
N PRO A 215 -2.78 15.15 -0.24
CA PRO A 215 -2.62 16.58 -0.14
C PRO A 215 -1.43 17.11 -0.95
N VAL A 216 -1.62 18.22 -1.65
CA VAL A 216 -0.55 18.86 -2.44
C VAL A 216 0.63 19.25 -1.57
N GLU A 217 0.37 19.61 -0.33
CA GLU A 217 1.39 19.99 0.66
C GLU A 217 2.37 18.85 0.98
N PHE A 218 1.90 17.59 0.94
CA PHE A 218 2.79 16.44 1.03
C PHE A 218 3.78 16.40 -0.13
N TRP A 219 3.29 16.59 -1.36
CA TRP A 219 4.13 16.56 -2.57
C TRP A 219 5.17 17.68 -2.58
N GLU A 220 4.76 18.88 -2.16
CA GLU A 220 5.66 20.04 -2.03
C GLU A 220 6.73 19.79 -0.97
N TRP A 221 6.35 19.18 0.15
CA TRP A 221 7.26 18.86 1.24
C TRP A 221 8.23 17.73 0.86
N ALA A 222 7.75 16.67 0.24
CA ALA A 222 8.55 15.48 -0.12
C ALA A 222 9.54 15.76 -1.24
#